data_c3569520ec27d479c0b15729ef5e16c4
#
_entry.id   c3569520ec27d479c0b15729ef5e16c4
#
_cell.length_a   1.000
_cell.length_b   1.000
_cell.length_c   1.000
_cell.angle_alpha   90.00
_cell.angle_beta   90.00
_cell.angle_gamma   90.00
#
_symmetry.space_group_name_H-M   'P 1'
#
loop_
_entity.id
_entity.type
_entity.pdbx_description
1 polymer ?
#
loop_
_entity_poly.entity_id
_entity_poly.type
_entity_poly.pdbx_seq_one_letter_code
_entity_poly.pdbx_strand_id
1 'polypeptide(L)'
;MLTMFISGLVIFGIALPITGYSFNEIFKYIGEIPDLWLWIVKYGFLNLLQILSGILFFYLAISVGQLFKKNRIMMAVLFGFLIWSVLAVLSIFLPSFLNPYGLFSPYDYSHSDTDFEMMLDAFLIIRIVFELVKIFGFYFTIYAIVKNKLNLQ
;
A
#
# COMPACT_ATOMS: atom_id res chain seq x y z
N MET A 1 10.45 -1.99 -0.20
CA MET A 1 10.13 -1.53 -1.56
C MET A 1 11.30 -1.68 -2.53
N LEU A 2 12.46 -1.13 -2.23
CA LEU A 2 13.65 -1.30 -3.10
C LEU A 2 13.98 -2.78 -3.34
N THR A 3 13.90 -3.60 -2.30
CA THR A 3 14.08 -5.06 -2.37
C THR A 3 13.04 -5.76 -3.25
N MET A 4 11.77 -5.34 -3.21
CA MET A 4 10.72 -5.89 -4.09
C MET A 4 10.94 -5.47 -5.54
N PHE A 5 11.37 -4.24 -5.78
CA PHE A 5 11.69 -3.77 -7.12
C PHE A 5 12.91 -4.49 -7.68
N ILE A 6 13.97 -4.64 -6.88
CA ILE A 6 15.18 -5.39 -7.26
C ILE A 6 14.86 -6.87 -7.48
N SER A 7 14.07 -7.52 -6.59
CA SER A 7 13.66 -8.91 -6.77
C SER A 7 12.78 -9.09 -8.00
N GLY A 8 11.88 -8.13 -8.28
CA GLY A 8 11.09 -8.11 -9.50
C GLY A 8 11.94 -8.04 -10.77
N LEU A 9 12.93 -7.15 -10.78
CA LEU A 9 13.88 -7.03 -11.91
C LEU A 9 14.73 -8.30 -12.08
N VAL A 10 15.19 -8.90 -10.98
CA VAL A 10 15.96 -10.16 -11.02
C VAL A 10 15.10 -11.32 -11.51
N ILE A 11 13.89 -11.46 -10.99
CA ILE A 11 12.93 -12.50 -11.44
C ILE A 11 12.61 -12.30 -12.92
N PHE A 12 12.36 -11.08 -13.36
CA PHE A 12 12.08 -10.74 -14.75
C PHE A 12 13.29 -11.04 -15.66
N GLY A 13 14.51 -10.67 -15.22
CA GLY A 13 15.76 -10.95 -15.96
C GLY A 13 16.10 -12.44 -16.07
N ILE A 14 15.67 -13.26 -15.09
CA ILE A 14 15.86 -14.71 -15.13
C ILE A 14 14.73 -15.40 -15.91
N ALA A 15 13.49 -14.91 -15.78
CA ALA A 15 12.34 -15.50 -16.47
C ALA A 15 12.39 -15.30 -17.98
N LEU A 16 12.92 -14.16 -18.45
CA LEU A 16 13.01 -13.85 -19.87
C LEU A 16 13.75 -14.91 -20.71
N PRO A 17 14.98 -15.33 -20.36
CA PRO A 17 15.69 -16.35 -21.13
C PRO A 17 15.04 -17.75 -21.00
N ILE A 18 14.31 -18.02 -19.91
CA ILE A 18 13.63 -19.30 -19.69
C ILE A 18 12.34 -19.40 -20.53
N THR A 19 11.61 -18.29 -20.68
CA THR A 19 10.34 -18.26 -21.43
C THR A 19 10.52 -18.12 -22.95
N GLY A 20 11.75 -17.80 -23.40
CA GLY A 20 12.06 -17.62 -24.82
C GLY A 20 11.52 -16.31 -25.42
N TYR A 21 10.89 -15.44 -24.63
CA TYR A 21 10.44 -14.15 -25.10
C TYR A 21 11.61 -13.16 -25.24
N SER A 22 11.64 -12.45 -26.35
CA SER A 22 12.59 -11.34 -26.52
C SER A 22 12.08 -10.05 -25.86
N PHE A 23 13.01 -9.18 -25.45
CA PHE A 23 12.65 -7.87 -24.92
C PHE A 23 11.72 -7.08 -25.86
N ASN A 24 11.95 -7.18 -27.16
CA ASN A 24 11.13 -6.49 -28.18
C ASN A 24 9.68 -6.98 -28.21
N GLU A 25 9.45 -8.27 -27.99
CA GLU A 25 8.09 -8.83 -27.90
C GLU A 25 7.36 -8.32 -26.69
N ILE A 26 8.05 -8.24 -25.53
CA ILE A 26 7.46 -7.71 -24.31
C ILE A 26 7.10 -6.24 -24.47
N PHE A 27 7.98 -5.41 -25.04
CA PHE A 27 7.68 -4.00 -25.29
C PHE A 27 6.52 -3.82 -26.28
N LYS A 28 6.39 -4.73 -27.25
CA LYS A 28 5.26 -4.74 -28.15
C LYS A 28 3.94 -5.03 -27.42
N TYR A 29 3.91 -6.07 -26.59
CA TYR A 29 2.74 -6.39 -25.75
C TYR A 29 2.39 -5.27 -24.77
N ILE A 30 3.38 -4.64 -24.12
CA ILE A 30 3.18 -3.49 -23.25
C ILE A 30 2.57 -2.32 -24.00
N GLY A 31 2.99 -2.07 -25.25
CA GLY A 31 2.45 -1.02 -26.12
C GLY A 31 1.02 -1.27 -26.61
N GLU A 32 0.56 -2.52 -26.59
CA GLU A 32 -0.79 -2.92 -26.97
C GLU A 32 -1.80 -2.82 -25.82
N ILE A 33 -1.35 -2.56 -24.57
CA ILE A 33 -2.24 -2.41 -23.42
C ILE A 33 -2.94 -1.05 -23.52
N PRO A 34 -4.27 -1.01 -23.69
CA PRO A 34 -5.01 0.24 -23.71
C PRO A 34 -4.83 0.96 -22.37
N ASP A 35 -4.67 2.28 -22.44
CA ASP A 35 -4.55 3.16 -21.27
C ASP A 35 -3.40 2.84 -20.28
N LEU A 36 -2.35 2.13 -20.73
CA LEU A 36 -1.18 1.80 -19.91
C LEU A 36 -0.65 3.01 -19.13
N TRP A 37 -0.60 4.19 -19.77
CA TRP A 37 -0.13 5.42 -19.14
C TRP A 37 -1.00 5.83 -17.95
N LEU A 38 -2.31 5.69 -18.07
CA LEU A 38 -3.25 5.97 -16.98
C LEU A 38 -3.03 5.02 -15.80
N TRP A 39 -2.78 3.74 -16.07
CA TRP A 39 -2.44 2.74 -15.06
C TRP A 39 -1.14 3.08 -14.33
N ILE A 40 -0.09 3.45 -15.05
CA ILE A 40 1.19 3.86 -14.48
C ILE A 40 1.01 5.06 -13.54
N VAL A 41 0.22 6.05 -13.93
CA VAL A 41 -0.06 7.23 -13.11
C VAL A 41 -0.85 6.85 -11.85
N LYS A 42 -1.92 6.05 -11.98
CA LYS A 42 -2.73 5.58 -10.84
C LYS A 42 -1.89 4.81 -9.82
N TYR A 43 -1.12 3.82 -10.28
CA TYR A 43 -0.24 3.04 -9.42
C TYR A 43 0.92 3.86 -8.86
N GLY A 44 1.50 4.76 -9.64
CA GLY A 44 2.53 5.69 -9.19
C GLY A 44 2.04 6.56 -8.04
N PHE A 45 0.83 7.12 -8.17
CA PHE A 45 0.21 7.91 -7.12
C PHE A 45 -0.05 7.08 -5.84
N LEU A 46 -0.58 5.87 -5.98
CA LEU A 46 -0.78 4.96 -4.85
C LEU A 46 0.55 4.65 -4.14
N ASN A 47 1.62 4.40 -4.89
CA ASN A 47 2.95 4.16 -4.32
C ASN A 47 3.47 5.37 -3.55
N LEU A 48 3.28 6.59 -4.04
CA LEU A 48 3.66 7.81 -3.33
C LEU A 48 2.91 7.93 -1.99
N LEU A 49 1.60 7.66 -1.97
CA LEU A 49 0.81 7.65 -0.73
C LEU A 49 1.31 6.58 0.25
N GLN A 50 1.66 5.39 -0.23
CA GLN A 50 2.22 4.32 0.61
C GLN A 50 3.57 4.69 1.22
N ILE A 51 4.44 5.34 0.46
CA ILE A 51 5.73 5.85 0.97
C ILE A 51 5.47 6.90 2.07
N LEU A 52 4.58 7.84 1.82
CA LEU A 52 4.23 8.89 2.77
C LEU A 52 3.62 8.31 4.06
N SER A 53 2.67 7.38 3.94
CA SER A 53 2.07 6.70 5.09
C SER A 53 3.11 5.90 5.87
N GLY A 54 4.06 5.25 5.18
CA GLY A 54 5.17 4.54 5.79
C GLY A 54 6.10 5.44 6.61
N ILE A 55 6.46 6.61 6.07
CA ILE A 55 7.26 7.61 6.80
C ILE A 55 6.51 8.08 8.06
N LEU A 56 5.24 8.45 7.93
CA LEU A 56 4.42 8.89 9.07
C LEU A 56 4.23 7.80 10.11
N PHE A 57 4.14 6.54 9.71
CA PHE A 57 4.09 5.40 10.60
C PHE A 57 5.34 5.32 11.50
N PHE A 58 6.56 5.47 10.93
CA PHE A 58 7.79 5.50 11.73
C PHE A 58 7.82 6.68 12.70
N TYR A 59 7.41 7.87 12.25
CA TYR A 59 7.31 9.03 13.14
C TYR A 59 6.31 8.79 14.28
N LEU A 60 5.17 8.16 14.00
CA LEU A 60 4.18 7.80 15.01
C LEU A 60 4.77 6.83 16.04
N ALA A 61 5.43 5.75 15.59
CA ALA A 61 6.05 4.77 16.48
C ALA A 61 7.09 5.43 17.42
N ILE A 62 7.93 6.30 16.87
CA ILE A 62 8.93 7.05 17.66
C ILE A 62 8.22 7.99 18.64
N SER A 63 7.20 8.73 18.21
CA SER A 63 6.47 9.68 19.05
C SER A 63 5.79 8.99 20.23
N VAL A 64 5.16 7.83 19.99
CA VAL A 64 4.57 7.01 21.05
C VAL A 64 5.65 6.47 22.00
N GLY A 65 6.77 5.99 21.47
CA GLY A 65 7.90 5.53 22.28
C GLY A 65 8.43 6.61 23.23
N GLN A 66 8.41 7.87 22.81
CA GLN A 66 8.86 9.00 23.64
C GLN A 66 7.92 9.33 24.82
N LEU A 67 6.69 8.83 24.83
CA LEU A 67 5.78 8.98 25.99
C LEU A 67 6.27 8.20 27.22
N PHE A 68 7.09 7.19 27.03
CA PHE A 68 7.61 6.36 28.10
C PHE A 68 8.94 6.90 28.63
N LYS A 69 9.07 7.01 29.95
CA LYS A 69 10.29 7.47 30.61
C LYS A 69 11.44 6.46 30.55
N LYS A 70 11.10 5.17 30.58
CA LYS A 70 12.05 4.05 30.59
C LYS A 70 11.87 3.21 29.32
N ASN A 71 12.97 2.73 28.73
CA ASN A 71 12.97 1.84 27.56
C ASN A 71 12.25 2.42 26.32
N ARG A 72 12.45 3.70 26.03
CA ARG A 72 11.80 4.43 24.91
C ARG A 72 11.89 3.71 23.58
N ILE A 73 13.07 3.18 23.24
CA ILE A 73 13.31 2.49 21.97
C ILE A 73 12.51 1.18 21.91
N MET A 74 12.54 0.39 22.98
CA MET A 74 11.81 -0.87 23.04
C MET A 74 10.29 -0.64 22.93
N MET A 75 9.77 0.40 23.57
CA MET A 75 8.36 0.78 23.48
C MET A 75 7.99 1.28 22.08
N ALA A 76 8.85 2.05 21.42
CA ALA A 76 8.62 2.46 20.03
C ALA A 76 8.51 1.25 19.10
N VAL A 77 9.40 0.26 19.23
CA VAL A 77 9.36 -0.97 18.44
C VAL A 77 8.10 -1.79 18.72
N LEU A 78 7.75 -1.97 20.00
CA LEU A 78 6.57 -2.75 20.41
C LEU A 78 5.27 -2.12 19.91
N PHE A 79 5.08 -0.81 20.10
CA PHE A 79 3.90 -0.11 19.60
C PHE A 79 3.88 -0.02 18.07
N GLY A 80 5.04 0.15 17.43
CA GLY A 80 5.14 0.06 15.98
C GLY A 80 4.67 -1.29 15.46
N PHE A 81 5.10 -2.38 16.07
CA PHE A 81 4.64 -3.73 15.71
C PHE A 81 3.15 -3.93 15.94
N LEU A 82 2.61 -3.45 17.08
CA LEU A 82 1.17 -3.52 17.37
C LEU A 82 0.34 -2.76 16.32
N ILE A 83 0.69 -1.51 16.03
CA ILE A 83 0.00 -0.69 15.04
C ILE A 83 0.07 -1.36 13.66
N TRP A 84 1.25 -1.86 13.27
CA TRP A 84 1.44 -2.56 12.01
C TRP A 84 0.55 -3.82 11.93
N SER A 85 0.47 -4.63 13.00
CA SER A 85 -0.36 -5.82 13.04
C SER A 85 -1.84 -5.50 12.89
N VAL A 86 -2.33 -4.45 13.57
CA VAL A 86 -3.73 -3.99 13.45
C VAL A 86 -4.02 -3.53 12.02
N LEU A 87 -3.13 -2.74 11.42
CA LEU A 87 -3.29 -2.28 10.05
C LEU A 87 -3.23 -3.41 9.03
N ALA A 88 -2.38 -4.42 9.25
CA ALA A 88 -2.32 -5.61 8.41
C ALA A 88 -3.65 -6.38 8.44
N VAL A 89 -4.20 -6.61 9.63
CA VAL A 89 -5.51 -7.25 9.81
C VAL A 89 -6.61 -6.44 9.12
N LEU A 90 -6.67 -5.12 9.36
CA LEU A 90 -7.63 -4.24 8.71
C LEU A 90 -7.51 -4.27 7.18
N SER A 91 -6.29 -4.31 6.64
CA SER A 91 -6.07 -4.34 5.19
C SER A 91 -6.55 -5.64 4.53
N ILE A 92 -6.60 -6.74 5.27
CA ILE A 92 -7.13 -8.03 4.79
C ILE A 92 -8.66 -8.02 4.83
N PHE A 93 -9.24 -7.51 5.92
CA PHE A 93 -10.70 -7.52 6.09
C PHE A 93 -11.42 -6.41 5.32
N LEU A 94 -10.73 -5.28 5.03
CA LEU A 94 -11.35 -4.14 4.35
C LEU A 94 -11.97 -4.50 2.98
N PRO A 95 -11.31 -5.24 2.08
CA PRO A 95 -11.92 -5.67 0.83
C PRO A 95 -13.16 -6.54 1.05
N SER A 96 -13.14 -7.42 2.05
CA SER A 96 -14.28 -8.29 2.37
C SER A 96 -15.48 -7.53 2.91
N PHE A 97 -15.24 -6.48 3.72
CA PHE A 97 -16.29 -5.60 4.25
C PHE A 97 -16.91 -4.70 3.19
N LEU A 98 -16.11 -4.26 2.21
CA LEU A 98 -16.56 -3.40 1.13
C LEU A 98 -17.13 -4.18 -0.07
N ASN A 99 -17.14 -5.51 0.01
CA ASN A 99 -17.72 -6.41 -0.98
C ASN A 99 -19.03 -7.08 -0.51
N PRO A 100 -20.03 -6.36 0.05
CA PRO A 100 -21.30 -6.95 0.44
C PRO A 100 -22.12 -7.45 -0.76
N TYR A 101 -21.77 -7.06 -1.98
CA TYR A 101 -22.50 -7.36 -3.21
C TYR A 101 -21.77 -8.35 -4.14
N GLY A 102 -20.72 -9.03 -3.66
CA GLY A 102 -20.01 -10.02 -4.47
C GLY A 102 -19.22 -9.46 -5.66
N LEU A 103 -18.98 -8.14 -5.70
CA LEU A 103 -18.18 -7.47 -6.74
C LEU A 103 -16.75 -8.04 -6.89
N PHE A 104 -16.28 -8.75 -5.87
CA PHE A 104 -14.98 -9.42 -5.83
C PHE A 104 -15.11 -10.95 -5.74
N SER A 105 -16.22 -11.52 -6.24
CA SER A 105 -16.38 -12.96 -6.27
C SER A 105 -15.45 -13.56 -7.33
N PRO A 106 -14.49 -14.40 -6.95
CA PRO A 106 -13.59 -15.03 -7.92
C PRO A 106 -14.27 -16.12 -8.75
N TYR A 107 -15.56 -16.37 -8.57
CA TYR A 107 -16.27 -17.49 -9.17
C TYR A 107 -17.13 -17.14 -10.39
N ASP A 108 -17.29 -15.87 -10.73
CA ASP A 108 -18.11 -15.43 -11.87
C ASP A 108 -17.24 -14.92 -13.03
N TYR A 109 -16.39 -15.81 -13.57
CA TYR A 109 -15.53 -15.52 -14.74
C TYR A 109 -16.26 -15.48 -16.09
N SER A 110 -17.59 -15.34 -16.09
CA SER A 110 -18.36 -15.20 -17.33
C SER A 110 -18.53 -13.77 -17.81
N HIS A 111 -17.89 -12.80 -17.13
CA HIS A 111 -18.07 -11.37 -17.43
C HIS A 111 -17.02 -10.84 -18.40
N SER A 112 -17.42 -9.83 -19.18
CA SER A 112 -16.65 -9.17 -20.21
C SER A 112 -15.38 -8.49 -19.66
N ASP A 113 -14.39 -8.24 -20.52
CA ASP A 113 -13.14 -7.53 -20.16
C ASP A 113 -13.41 -6.19 -19.45
N THR A 114 -14.53 -5.53 -19.76
CA THR A 114 -14.98 -4.28 -19.12
C THR A 114 -15.29 -4.42 -17.63
N ASP A 115 -15.79 -5.57 -17.17
CA ASP A 115 -16.12 -5.80 -15.76
C ASP A 115 -14.86 -5.99 -14.92
N PHE A 116 -13.83 -6.58 -15.50
CA PHE A 116 -12.53 -6.75 -14.84
C PHE A 116 -11.81 -5.41 -14.63
N GLU A 117 -11.83 -4.51 -15.62
CA GLU A 117 -11.25 -3.17 -15.50
C GLU A 117 -11.97 -2.34 -14.43
N MET A 118 -13.30 -2.37 -14.40
CA MET A 118 -14.10 -1.67 -13.40
C MET A 118 -13.81 -2.19 -11.98
N MET A 119 -13.62 -3.49 -11.81
CA MET A 119 -13.24 -4.10 -10.55
C MET A 119 -11.85 -3.65 -10.07
N LEU A 120 -10.86 -3.60 -10.98
CA LEU A 120 -9.52 -3.12 -10.66
C LEU A 120 -9.52 -1.65 -10.26
N ASP A 121 -10.28 -0.81 -10.96
CA ASP A 121 -10.40 0.62 -10.61
C ASP A 121 -11.06 0.82 -9.25
N ALA A 122 -12.12 0.09 -8.93
CA ALA A 122 -12.77 0.14 -7.63
C ALA A 122 -11.78 -0.28 -6.51
N PHE A 123 -11.00 -1.33 -6.72
CA PHE A 123 -9.98 -1.77 -5.78
C PHE A 123 -8.89 -0.71 -5.55
N LEU A 124 -8.43 -0.04 -6.61
CA LEU A 124 -7.46 1.05 -6.50
C LEU A 124 -8.01 2.24 -5.72
N ILE A 125 -9.26 2.64 -5.97
CA ILE A 125 -9.91 3.73 -5.24
C ILE A 125 -9.99 3.42 -3.75
N ILE A 126 -10.42 2.21 -3.40
CA ILE A 126 -10.50 1.75 -2.01
C ILE A 126 -9.11 1.81 -1.34
N ARG A 127 -8.07 1.35 -2.04
CA ARG A 127 -6.68 1.42 -1.56
C ARG A 127 -6.21 2.85 -1.35
N ILE A 128 -6.49 3.75 -2.27
CA ILE A 128 -6.14 5.18 -2.16
C ILE A 128 -6.84 5.81 -0.95
N VAL A 129 -8.14 5.58 -0.78
CA VAL A 129 -8.90 6.09 0.36
C VAL A 129 -8.33 5.55 1.67
N PHE A 130 -7.99 4.27 1.74
CA PHE A 130 -7.40 3.67 2.94
C PHE A 130 -6.03 4.27 3.29
N GLU A 131 -5.17 4.52 2.28
CA GLU A 131 -3.88 5.19 2.49
C GLU A 131 -4.07 6.63 2.99
N LEU A 132 -5.03 7.38 2.44
CA LEU A 132 -5.35 8.72 2.91
C LEU A 132 -5.83 8.72 4.37
N VAL A 133 -6.72 7.80 4.74
CA VAL A 133 -7.19 7.67 6.13
C VAL A 133 -6.03 7.39 7.08
N LYS A 134 -5.08 6.52 6.70
CA LYS A 134 -3.87 6.26 7.50
C LYS A 134 -3.01 7.52 7.64
N ILE A 135 -2.76 8.24 6.56
CA ILE A 135 -1.96 9.46 6.55
C ILE A 135 -2.56 10.50 7.53
N PHE A 136 -3.86 10.77 7.40
CA PHE A 136 -4.55 11.70 8.30
C PHE A 136 -4.54 11.21 9.75
N GLY A 137 -4.84 9.93 10.00
CA GLY A 137 -4.84 9.34 11.33
C GLY A 137 -3.46 9.45 12.00
N PHE A 138 -2.39 9.12 11.29
CA PHE A 138 -1.02 9.23 11.81
C PHE A 138 -0.64 10.68 12.07
N TYR A 139 -0.91 11.57 11.13
CA TYR A 139 -0.61 13.01 11.27
C TYR A 139 -1.29 13.61 12.51
N PHE A 140 -2.60 13.42 12.66
CA PHE A 140 -3.33 13.97 13.81
C PHE A 140 -2.86 13.36 15.13
N THR A 141 -2.55 12.08 15.17
CA THR A 141 -2.04 11.42 16.38
C THR A 141 -0.67 11.95 16.76
N ILE A 142 0.26 12.09 15.81
CA ILE A 142 1.59 12.67 16.03
C ILE A 142 1.43 14.11 16.52
N TYR A 143 0.60 14.92 15.87
CA TYR A 143 0.35 16.30 16.25
C TYR A 143 -0.19 16.42 17.69
N ALA A 144 -1.15 15.58 18.07
CA ALA A 144 -1.70 15.55 19.42
C ALA A 144 -0.64 15.20 20.47
N ILE A 145 0.21 14.20 20.20
CA ILE A 145 1.29 13.79 21.09
C ILE A 145 2.31 14.94 21.27
N VAL A 146 2.77 15.53 20.17
CA VAL A 146 3.78 16.59 20.20
C VAL A 146 3.24 17.82 20.92
N LYS A 147 2.01 18.26 20.62
CA LYS A 147 1.37 19.41 21.25
C LYS A 147 1.23 19.25 22.76
N ASN A 148 0.75 18.09 23.21
CA ASN A 148 0.57 17.83 24.64
C ASN A 148 1.90 17.74 25.39
N LYS A 149 2.96 17.23 24.74
CA LYS A 149 4.28 17.11 25.35
C LYS A 149 4.99 18.46 25.48
N LEU A 150 4.81 19.36 24.50
CA LEU A 150 5.39 20.69 24.54
C LEU A 150 4.70 21.63 25.53
N ASN A 151 3.41 21.41 25.81
CA ASN A 151 2.67 22.21 26.79
C ASN A 151 2.93 21.77 28.26
N LEU A 152 3.67 20.68 28.48
CA LEU A 152 4.04 20.20 29.83
C LEU A 152 5.48 20.59 30.23
N GLN A 153 6.17 21.38 29.41
CA GLN A 153 7.43 22.01 29.71
C GLN A 153 7.23 23.51 29.97
#